data_88e5400d08ffd37a9d7e4ad2564610b6
#
_entry.id   88e5400d08ffd37a9d7e4ad2564610b6
#
_cell.length_a   1.000
_cell.length_b   1.000
_cell.length_c   1.000
_cell.angle_alpha   90.00
_cell.angle_beta   90.00
_cell.angle_gamma   90.00
#
_symmetry.space_group_name_H-M   'P 1'
#
loop_
_entity.id
_entity.type
_entity.pdbx_description
1 polymer ?
#
loop_
_entity_poly.entity_id
_entity_poly.type
_entity_poly.pdbx_seq_one_letter_code
_entity_poly.pdbx_strand_id
1 'polypeptide(L)'
;MSIKILKDEIKSELDKNPKYREMLFRRGYLLTDKKLNSLDEYPFYGIWSEIRVDKYFLYIQQEQTVYKNTTGNLTSVIIGHAYNPFDMKYREDDLCDDLISAYAIGKEAYFDKVSELTGLHVIMLIDNGKIIACQDACSLTGCYFGKINNRIYITEHPQLVADLCGLTIDSKVEKLVESKCYNIGNRHLPGNITPYKELKRLGANTYLLYDNSFCIKRFYPICNHPEFITENDKNKHIEEIGRLIHNGIDCCAKKWNRCTISLSGGTDSKTTLACANGLYDKFSYFSFHSKPQELVDAEGAKKICDNLGLEHTLYHIPEENSRFDDFDFIKKLLQHSTNYFVNLADNEIRKYIFLHDLSAYDIELKSWASEVARVFFERKYEIKMPKILNERCASVFQTRFFGHPGLLKWSDKQYIDFLRETGLEKPLYNYEHTDLFYWEIRMGCWGVSVISSQQLYHRMTMPMNNRKILELFLSFPHDERKSDSVHKRIMAHMNKKVIDAEVEIPNLYFHGYRIWMEKLFFKFRTMFYRSKII
;
A
#
# COMPACT_ATOMS: atom_id res chain seq x y z
N MET A 1 -16.59 -18.47 14.00
CA MET A 1 -15.26 -18.54 14.63
C MET A 1 -14.94 -17.14 15.09
N SER A 2 -14.74 -16.92 16.38
CA SER A 2 -14.36 -15.58 16.89
C SER A 2 -12.99 -15.21 16.30
N ILE A 3 -12.88 -14.00 15.73
CA ILE A 3 -11.63 -13.50 15.14
C ILE A 3 -10.70 -12.98 16.24
N LYS A 4 -11.14 -13.04 17.49
CA LYS A 4 -10.39 -12.57 18.65
C LYS A 4 -9.29 -13.57 19.01
N ILE A 5 -8.12 -13.37 18.43
CA ILE A 5 -6.89 -14.04 18.88
C ILE A 5 -6.40 -13.25 20.08
N LEU A 6 -6.36 -13.89 21.22
CA LEU A 6 -5.97 -13.23 22.46
C LEU A 6 -4.45 -13.03 22.48
N LYS A 7 -4.01 -11.85 22.93
CA LYS A 7 -2.59 -11.56 23.19
C LYS A 7 -1.90 -12.67 23.97
N ASP A 8 -2.55 -13.19 25.01
CA ASP A 8 -2.00 -14.24 25.87
C ASP A 8 -1.82 -15.58 25.14
N GLU A 9 -2.70 -15.90 24.17
CA GLU A 9 -2.54 -17.09 23.31
C GLU A 9 -1.31 -16.95 22.42
N ILE A 10 -1.14 -15.81 21.74
CA ILE A 10 0.03 -15.55 20.89
C ILE A 10 1.31 -15.55 21.71
N LYS A 11 1.33 -14.89 22.88
CA LYS A 11 2.47 -14.88 23.77
C LYS A 11 2.84 -16.30 24.20
N SER A 12 1.87 -17.09 24.67
CA SER A 12 2.09 -18.48 25.10
C SER A 12 2.69 -19.35 24.00
N GLU A 13 2.21 -19.21 22.75
CA GLU A 13 2.74 -19.98 21.63
C GLU A 13 4.14 -19.52 21.20
N LEU A 14 4.43 -18.20 21.24
CA LEU A 14 5.77 -17.67 20.95
C LEU A 14 6.80 -18.01 22.04
N ASP A 15 6.36 -18.20 23.28
CA ASP A 15 7.23 -18.66 24.36
C ASP A 15 7.62 -20.14 24.18
N LYS A 16 6.71 -20.97 23.63
CA LYS A 16 6.99 -22.38 23.27
C LYS A 16 7.80 -22.50 21.97
N ASN A 17 7.59 -21.61 21.01
CA ASN A 17 8.17 -21.64 19.66
C ASN A 17 8.94 -20.35 19.35
N PRO A 18 10.11 -20.11 19.97
CA PRO A 18 10.87 -18.85 19.83
C PRO A 18 11.26 -18.49 18.39
N LYS A 19 11.40 -19.48 17.49
CA LYS A 19 11.76 -19.28 16.07
C LYS A 19 10.79 -18.35 15.32
N TYR A 20 9.54 -18.21 15.80
CA TYR A 20 8.54 -17.35 15.16
C TYR A 20 8.46 -15.92 15.73
N ARG A 21 9.27 -15.58 16.73
CA ARG A 21 9.27 -14.24 17.35
C ARG A 21 9.58 -13.14 16.35
N GLU A 22 10.46 -13.41 15.39
CA GLU A 22 10.82 -12.47 14.32
C GLU A 22 9.66 -12.13 13.36
N MET A 23 8.64 -13.00 13.27
CA MET A 23 7.45 -12.77 12.45
C MET A 23 6.43 -11.84 13.13
N LEU A 24 6.52 -11.70 14.49
CA LEU A 24 5.62 -10.80 15.22
C LEU A 24 5.98 -9.36 14.92
N PHE A 25 5.01 -8.60 14.36
CA PHE A 25 5.19 -7.21 13.95
C PHE A 25 6.45 -6.98 13.11
N ARG A 26 6.74 -7.92 12.22
CA ARG A 26 7.93 -7.90 11.37
C ARG A 26 8.02 -6.60 10.58
N ARG A 27 9.22 -6.02 10.50
CA ARG A 27 9.52 -4.72 9.90
C ARG A 27 8.70 -3.56 10.46
N GLY A 28 8.21 -3.71 11.69
CA GLY A 28 7.45 -2.68 12.35
C GLY A 28 8.32 -1.57 12.95
N TYR A 29 7.66 -0.46 13.23
CA TYR A 29 8.21 0.66 14.00
C TYR A 29 7.20 1.17 15.02
N LEU A 30 7.70 1.85 16.05
CA LEU A 30 6.89 2.52 17.07
C LEU A 30 7.60 3.78 17.55
N LEU A 31 7.00 4.94 17.36
CA LEU A 31 7.46 6.19 17.95
C LEU A 31 6.54 6.61 19.10
N THR A 32 7.14 7.01 20.21
CA THR A 32 6.43 7.48 21.42
C THR A 32 7.24 8.55 22.15
N ASP A 33 6.58 9.33 23.01
CA ASP A 33 7.19 10.40 23.81
C ASP A 33 7.73 9.94 25.16
N LYS A 34 7.52 8.68 25.53
CA LYS A 34 8.02 8.10 26.79
C LYS A 34 8.76 6.79 26.53
N LYS A 35 9.91 6.64 27.19
CA LYS A 35 10.71 5.42 27.11
C LYS A 35 9.90 4.19 27.58
N LEU A 36 10.03 3.08 26.86
CA LEU A 36 9.51 1.78 27.28
C LEU A 36 10.41 1.18 28.36
N ASN A 37 9.83 0.40 29.27
CA ASN A 37 10.56 -0.14 30.40
C ASN A 37 11.54 -1.24 30.01
N SER A 38 11.16 -2.12 29.07
CA SER A 38 12.00 -3.22 28.57
C SER A 38 11.65 -3.55 27.12
N LEU A 39 12.64 -4.02 26.38
CA LEU A 39 12.49 -4.61 25.04
C LEU A 39 12.73 -6.12 25.04
N ASP A 40 13.05 -6.73 26.18
CA ASP A 40 13.43 -8.15 26.27
C ASP A 40 12.22 -9.09 26.30
N GLU A 41 11.07 -8.56 26.70
CA GLU A 41 9.82 -9.31 26.84
C GLU A 41 8.87 -9.09 25.66
N TYR A 42 7.74 -9.82 25.68
CA TYR A 42 6.64 -9.61 24.75
C TYR A 42 6.17 -8.15 24.76
N PRO A 43 5.96 -7.53 23.62
CA PRO A 43 5.99 -8.08 22.27
C PRO A 43 7.34 -7.93 21.53
N PHE A 44 8.37 -7.47 22.18
CA PHE A 44 9.64 -7.08 21.54
C PHE A 44 10.69 -8.20 21.51
N TYR A 45 10.72 -9.08 22.50
CA TYR A 45 11.60 -10.25 22.60
C TYR A 45 13.09 -10.00 22.34
N GLY A 46 13.59 -8.80 22.59
CA GLY A 46 14.99 -8.44 22.36
C GLY A 46 15.37 -8.23 20.90
N ILE A 47 14.41 -8.29 19.97
CA ILE A 47 14.65 -8.13 18.53
C ILE A 47 14.28 -6.72 18.01
N TRP A 48 14.06 -5.78 18.90
CA TRP A 48 13.84 -4.37 18.59
C TRP A 48 14.94 -3.51 19.17
N SER A 49 15.29 -2.44 18.47
CA SER A 49 16.27 -1.44 18.93
C SER A 49 15.59 -0.11 19.21
N GLU A 50 16.20 0.68 20.12
CA GLU A 50 15.76 2.03 20.46
C GLU A 50 16.66 3.06 19.80
N ILE A 51 16.06 4.05 19.16
CA ILE A 51 16.74 5.21 18.58
C ILE A 51 16.14 6.48 19.18
N ARG A 52 16.98 7.37 19.69
CA ARG A 52 16.54 8.68 20.15
C ARG A 52 16.37 9.63 18.96
N VAL A 53 15.20 10.26 18.86
CA VAL A 53 14.89 11.26 17.84
C VAL A 53 14.30 12.50 18.53
N ASP A 54 15.11 13.51 18.75
CA ASP A 54 14.79 14.66 19.62
C ASP A 54 14.31 14.19 21.01
N LYS A 55 13.14 14.59 21.45
CA LYS A 55 12.54 14.16 22.72
C LYS A 55 11.80 12.80 22.63
N TYR A 56 11.69 12.22 21.45
CA TYR A 56 10.96 10.97 21.20
C TYR A 56 11.86 9.75 21.21
N PHE A 57 11.25 8.58 21.43
CA PHE A 57 11.86 7.26 21.34
C PHE A 57 11.25 6.55 20.14
N LEU A 58 12.09 6.16 19.19
CA LEU A 58 11.72 5.37 18.03
C LEU A 58 12.24 3.96 18.22
N TYR A 59 11.33 2.99 18.26
CA TYR A 59 11.63 1.56 18.36
C TYR A 59 11.47 0.93 16.99
N ILE A 60 12.46 0.13 16.58
CA ILE A 60 12.56 -0.45 15.25
C ILE A 60 12.78 -1.94 15.37
N GLN A 61 11.94 -2.75 14.71
CA GLN A 61 12.14 -4.19 14.60
C GLN A 61 13.39 -4.47 13.76
N GLN A 62 14.17 -5.50 14.11
CA GLN A 62 15.52 -5.78 13.56
C GLN A 62 15.61 -5.81 12.03
N GLU A 63 14.52 -6.17 11.32
CA GLU A 63 14.49 -6.19 9.86
C GLU A 63 14.01 -4.89 9.23
N GLN A 64 13.54 -3.93 10.02
CA GLN A 64 13.17 -2.61 9.51
C GLN A 64 14.42 -1.75 9.32
N THR A 65 14.45 -1.01 8.23
CA THR A 65 15.50 -0.03 7.98
C THR A 65 15.07 1.35 8.43
N VAL A 66 16.01 2.10 9.01
CA VAL A 66 15.80 3.48 9.42
C VAL A 66 17.04 4.30 9.12
N TYR A 67 16.82 5.50 8.62
CA TYR A 67 17.86 6.49 8.30
C TYR A 67 17.48 7.80 8.98
N LYS A 68 18.47 8.50 9.53
CA LYS A 68 18.22 9.70 10.30
C LYS A 68 19.36 10.70 10.10
N ASN A 69 19.03 11.90 9.64
CA ASN A 69 19.97 13.04 9.61
C ASN A 69 19.41 14.21 10.40
N THR A 70 20.31 15.00 11.00
CA THR A 70 19.94 16.13 11.84
C THR A 70 20.80 17.34 11.46
N THR A 71 20.13 18.49 11.25
CA THR A 71 20.78 19.79 11.02
C THR A 71 20.14 20.82 11.96
N GLY A 72 20.91 21.29 12.92
CA GLY A 72 20.39 22.15 13.99
C GLY A 72 19.31 21.44 14.81
N ASN A 73 18.11 22.00 14.87
CA ASN A 73 16.97 21.44 15.58
C ASN A 73 16.04 20.60 14.67
N LEU A 74 16.39 20.47 13.40
CA LEU A 74 15.60 19.78 12.40
C LEU A 74 16.15 18.37 12.17
N THR A 75 15.31 17.37 12.38
CA THR A 75 15.66 15.96 12.15
C THR A 75 14.72 15.37 11.11
N SER A 76 15.28 14.78 10.05
CA SER A 76 14.57 13.94 9.08
C SER A 76 14.82 12.48 9.36
N VAL A 77 13.76 11.68 9.34
CA VAL A 77 13.81 10.22 9.52
C VAL A 77 13.06 9.57 8.37
N ILE A 78 13.69 8.61 7.71
CA ILE A 78 13.05 7.72 6.74
C ILE A 78 13.02 6.32 7.35
N ILE A 79 11.82 5.76 7.53
CA ILE A 79 11.59 4.39 8.00
C ILE A 79 11.12 3.58 6.80
N GLY A 80 11.76 2.44 6.53
CA GLY A 80 11.59 1.68 5.31
C GLY A 80 12.64 2.02 4.27
N HIS A 81 12.27 2.02 3.00
CA HIS A 81 13.19 2.36 1.92
C HIS A 81 12.58 3.35 0.93
N ALA A 82 13.41 4.27 0.49
CA ALA A 82 13.07 5.28 -0.50
C ALA A 82 14.18 5.44 -1.55
N TYR A 83 13.81 5.92 -2.72
CA TYR A 83 14.71 6.35 -3.79
C TYR A 83 14.01 7.41 -4.65
N ASN A 84 14.80 8.25 -5.32
CA ASN A 84 14.28 9.31 -6.17
C ASN A 84 14.66 9.02 -7.64
N PRO A 85 13.70 8.66 -8.52
CA PRO A 85 13.97 8.39 -9.93
C PRO A 85 14.25 9.64 -10.78
N PHE A 86 14.00 10.84 -10.26
CA PHE A 86 14.23 12.11 -10.97
C PHE A 86 15.72 12.49 -10.98
N ASP A 87 16.39 12.32 -9.86
CA ASP A 87 17.83 12.62 -9.68
C ASP A 87 18.72 11.39 -9.45
N MET A 88 18.12 10.18 -9.56
CA MET A 88 18.82 8.88 -9.41
C MET A 88 19.44 8.65 -8.03
N LYS A 89 18.91 9.28 -7.00
CA LYS A 89 19.34 9.06 -5.62
C LYS A 89 18.66 7.83 -5.03
N TYR A 90 19.44 6.92 -4.47
CA TYR A 90 18.94 5.67 -3.89
C TYR A 90 19.44 5.41 -2.45
N ARG A 91 20.21 6.35 -1.88
CA ARG A 91 20.65 6.30 -0.48
C ARG A 91 19.76 7.20 0.36
N GLU A 92 19.15 6.66 1.38
CA GLU A 92 18.22 7.40 2.25
C GLU A 92 18.90 8.51 3.04
N ASP A 93 20.19 8.41 3.35
CA ASP A 93 20.94 9.49 3.99
C ASP A 93 20.93 10.76 3.12
N ASP A 94 21.24 10.60 1.82
CA ASP A 94 21.20 11.69 0.85
C ASP A 94 19.77 12.29 0.73
N LEU A 95 18.75 11.43 0.78
CA LEU A 95 17.34 11.86 0.73
C LEU A 95 16.92 12.58 2.02
N CYS A 96 17.42 12.18 3.19
CA CYS A 96 17.18 12.89 4.45
C CYS A 96 17.73 14.33 4.38
N ASP A 97 18.93 14.52 3.82
CA ASP A 97 19.56 15.83 3.65
C ASP A 97 18.78 16.71 2.64
N ASP A 98 18.32 16.12 1.54
CA ASP A 98 17.46 16.81 0.57
C ASP A 98 16.14 17.28 1.21
N LEU A 99 15.51 16.43 2.03
CA LEU A 99 14.27 16.78 2.74
C LEU A 99 14.48 17.90 3.76
N ILE A 100 15.58 17.88 4.52
CA ILE A 100 15.95 18.97 5.45
C ILE A 100 16.16 20.27 4.67
N SER A 101 16.92 20.20 3.58
CA SER A 101 17.21 21.36 2.73
C SER A 101 15.94 21.94 2.11
N ALA A 102 15.05 21.08 1.61
CA ALA A 102 13.78 21.49 1.05
C ALA A 102 12.85 22.13 2.10
N TYR A 103 12.82 21.59 3.33
CA TYR A 103 12.03 22.18 4.41
C TYR A 103 12.55 23.56 4.85
N ALA A 104 13.85 23.77 4.81
CA ALA A 104 14.46 25.07 5.09
C ALA A 104 14.04 26.16 4.08
N ILE A 105 13.73 25.78 2.82
CA ILE A 105 13.15 26.68 1.81
C ILE A 105 11.67 26.96 2.14
N GLY A 106 10.92 25.94 2.53
CA GLY A 106 9.50 26.06 2.87
C GLY A 106 8.75 24.73 2.76
N LYS A 107 7.54 24.69 3.33
CA LYS A 107 6.70 23.48 3.32
C LYS A 107 6.32 23.00 1.92
N GLU A 108 6.11 23.90 0.98
CA GLU A 108 5.78 23.55 -0.40
C GLU A 108 6.94 22.80 -1.06
N ALA A 109 8.16 23.33 -0.95
CA ALA A 109 9.37 22.69 -1.46
C ALA A 109 9.61 21.31 -0.79
N TYR A 110 9.34 21.20 0.52
CA TYR A 110 9.42 19.92 1.23
C TYR A 110 8.46 18.88 0.66
N PHE A 111 7.19 19.21 0.51
CA PHE A 111 6.20 18.27 0.00
C PHE A 111 6.36 17.99 -1.50
N ASP A 112 6.93 18.92 -2.26
CA ASP A 112 7.32 18.67 -3.64
C ASP A 112 8.42 17.60 -3.71
N LYS A 113 9.46 17.74 -2.87
CA LYS A 113 10.52 16.71 -2.76
C LYS A 113 9.99 15.37 -2.27
N VAL A 114 9.10 15.33 -1.27
CA VAL A 114 8.41 14.11 -0.83
C VAL A 114 7.64 13.44 -1.98
N SER A 115 7.06 14.23 -2.88
CA SER A 115 6.27 13.73 -4.01
C SER A 115 7.12 13.09 -5.13
N GLU A 116 8.42 13.35 -5.14
CA GLU A 116 9.39 12.71 -6.05
C GLU A 116 9.84 11.32 -5.57
N LEU A 117 9.60 10.97 -4.29
CA LEU A 117 10.10 9.74 -3.71
C LEU A 117 9.26 8.53 -4.09
N THR A 118 9.95 7.44 -4.37
CA THR A 118 9.40 6.11 -4.66
C THR A 118 9.84 5.14 -3.55
N GLY A 119 9.13 4.04 -3.38
CA GLY A 119 9.45 3.00 -2.41
C GLY A 119 8.32 2.73 -1.42
N LEU A 120 8.65 2.09 -0.32
CA LEU A 120 7.76 1.83 0.81
C LEU A 120 8.36 2.45 2.05
N HIS A 121 7.78 3.57 2.50
CA HIS A 121 8.38 4.36 3.58
C HIS A 121 7.36 5.20 4.35
N VAL A 122 7.76 5.51 5.58
CA VAL A 122 7.21 6.64 6.34
C VAL A 122 8.34 7.64 6.56
N ILE A 123 8.06 8.90 6.26
CA ILE A 123 8.98 10.01 6.50
C ILE A 123 8.47 10.77 7.72
N MET A 124 9.35 11.04 8.68
CA MET A 124 9.07 11.91 9.81
C MET A 124 10.06 13.05 9.82
N LEU A 125 9.55 14.28 9.81
CA LEU A 125 10.32 15.48 10.02
C LEU A 125 10.00 16.02 11.42
N ILE A 126 11.03 16.22 12.24
CA ILE A 126 10.88 16.70 13.61
C ILE A 126 11.58 18.03 13.73
N ASP A 127 10.83 19.06 14.11
CA ASP A 127 11.27 20.44 14.26
C ASP A 127 10.87 20.97 15.64
N ASN A 128 11.84 21.14 16.55
CA ASN A 128 11.60 21.61 17.91
C ASN A 128 10.46 20.85 18.61
N GLY A 129 10.44 19.53 18.48
CA GLY A 129 9.44 18.65 19.05
C GLY A 129 8.08 18.63 18.35
N LYS A 130 7.89 19.33 17.23
CA LYS A 130 6.77 19.13 16.32
C LYS A 130 7.09 18.00 15.36
N ILE A 131 6.10 17.16 15.07
CA ILE A 131 6.25 16.05 14.11
C ILE A 131 5.40 16.35 12.87
N ILE A 132 6.01 16.22 11.70
CA ILE A 132 5.33 16.08 10.42
C ILE A 132 5.61 14.68 9.94
N ALA A 133 4.57 13.82 9.81
CA ALA A 133 4.75 12.47 9.27
C ALA A 133 3.90 12.27 8.02
N CYS A 134 4.49 11.66 6.98
CA CYS A 134 3.81 11.30 5.74
C CYS A 134 4.32 9.95 5.23
N GLN A 135 3.57 9.36 4.32
CA GLN A 135 3.81 8.02 3.80
C GLN A 135 4.20 8.06 2.33
N ASP A 136 4.63 6.90 1.79
CA ASP A 136 4.77 6.67 0.36
C ASP A 136 3.50 7.06 -0.42
N ALA A 137 3.58 7.11 -1.74
CA ALA A 137 2.52 7.69 -2.58
C ALA A 137 1.15 7.05 -2.37
N CYS A 138 1.08 5.72 -2.24
CA CYS A 138 -0.16 4.98 -2.04
C CYS A 138 -0.43 4.60 -0.57
N SER A 139 0.38 5.10 0.38
CA SER A 139 0.30 4.76 1.82
C SER A 139 0.35 3.26 2.09
N LEU A 140 1.19 2.54 1.36
CA LEU A 140 1.36 1.10 1.48
C LEU A 140 2.17 0.70 2.71
N THR A 141 2.96 1.63 3.27
CA THR A 141 3.57 1.50 4.59
C THR A 141 2.62 2.06 5.64
N GLY A 142 2.26 1.28 6.64
CA GLY A 142 1.29 1.67 7.66
C GLY A 142 1.77 2.87 8.50
N CYS A 143 0.88 3.82 8.75
CA CYS A 143 1.08 4.91 9.71
C CYS A 143 -0.20 5.09 10.53
N TYR A 144 -0.19 4.54 11.74
CA TYR A 144 -1.29 4.61 12.68
C TYR A 144 -0.86 5.44 13.87
N PHE A 145 -1.76 6.26 14.39
CA PHE A 145 -1.42 7.20 15.44
C PHE A 145 -2.56 7.39 16.42
N GLY A 146 -2.20 7.79 17.63
CA GLY A 146 -3.15 8.13 18.68
C GLY A 146 -2.48 8.57 19.97
N LYS A 147 -3.31 9.00 20.92
CA LYS A 147 -2.88 9.40 22.26
C LYS A 147 -3.62 8.56 23.30
N ILE A 148 -2.88 7.80 24.11
CA ILE A 148 -3.43 6.89 25.12
C ILE A 148 -2.74 7.20 26.45
N ASN A 149 -3.52 7.48 27.49
CA ASN A 149 -3.00 7.83 28.82
C ASN A 149 -1.94 8.95 28.77
N ASN A 150 -2.20 10.02 28.03
CA ASN A 150 -1.30 11.15 27.79
C ASN A 150 0.04 10.80 27.12
N ARG A 151 0.19 9.60 26.54
CA ARG A 151 1.34 9.19 25.74
C ARG A 151 0.95 9.15 24.28
N ILE A 152 1.81 9.65 23.38
CA ILE A 152 1.61 9.54 21.94
C ILE A 152 2.20 8.24 21.39
N TYR A 153 1.57 7.76 20.34
CA TYR A 153 2.00 6.59 19.58
C TYR A 153 1.85 6.86 18.10
N ILE A 154 2.91 6.58 17.33
CA ILE A 154 2.88 6.50 15.86
C ILE A 154 3.54 5.18 15.48
N THR A 155 2.86 4.32 14.74
CA THR A 155 3.31 2.93 14.52
C THR A 155 2.86 2.40 13.16
N GLU A 156 3.51 1.35 12.67
CA GLU A 156 3.03 0.55 11.52
C GLU A 156 1.95 -0.45 11.93
N HIS A 157 1.98 -0.94 13.18
CA HIS A 157 1.08 -1.98 13.66
C HIS A 157 0.22 -1.49 14.83
N PRO A 158 -1.05 -1.11 14.62
CA PRO A 158 -1.92 -0.67 15.73
C PRO A 158 -2.14 -1.78 16.77
N GLN A 159 -2.03 -3.06 16.38
CA GLN A 159 -2.07 -4.18 17.33
C GLN A 159 -0.91 -4.14 18.34
N LEU A 160 0.28 -3.73 17.91
CA LEU A 160 1.42 -3.54 18.82
C LEU A 160 1.09 -2.57 19.97
N VAL A 161 0.47 -1.43 19.62
CA VAL A 161 0.03 -0.46 20.63
C VAL A 161 -1.10 -1.00 21.50
N ALA A 162 -2.03 -1.77 20.88
CA ALA A 162 -3.10 -2.41 21.64
C ALA A 162 -2.56 -3.43 22.66
N ASP A 163 -1.58 -4.22 22.28
CA ASP A 163 -0.92 -5.18 23.18
C ASP A 163 -0.17 -4.49 24.32
N LEU A 164 0.50 -3.37 24.04
CA LEU A 164 1.21 -2.57 25.04
C LEU A 164 0.27 -1.87 26.03
N CYS A 165 -0.85 -1.35 25.53
CA CYS A 165 -1.75 -0.49 26.30
C CYS A 165 -2.99 -1.22 26.83
N GLY A 166 -3.19 -2.49 26.48
CA GLY A 166 -4.38 -3.26 26.87
C GLY A 166 -5.67 -2.74 26.20
N LEU A 167 -5.59 -2.29 24.94
CA LEU A 167 -6.78 -1.78 24.23
C LEU A 167 -7.73 -2.92 23.87
N THR A 168 -9.01 -2.59 23.81
CA THR A 168 -10.07 -3.53 23.41
C THR A 168 -10.62 -3.16 22.03
N ILE A 169 -10.98 -4.16 21.24
CA ILE A 169 -11.57 -3.97 19.91
C ILE A 169 -12.94 -3.27 20.06
N ASP A 170 -13.20 -2.28 19.21
CA ASP A 170 -14.52 -1.66 19.10
C ASP A 170 -15.56 -2.70 18.72
N SER A 171 -16.63 -2.82 19.51
CA SER A 171 -17.71 -3.80 19.30
C SER A 171 -18.41 -3.69 17.93
N LYS A 172 -18.39 -2.52 17.27
CA LYS A 172 -18.90 -2.37 15.91
C LYS A 172 -17.95 -2.92 14.87
N VAL A 173 -16.64 -2.75 15.09
CA VAL A 173 -15.61 -3.35 14.23
C VAL A 173 -15.65 -4.87 14.39
N GLU A 174 -15.77 -5.39 15.61
CA GLU A 174 -15.89 -6.82 15.86
C GLU A 174 -17.10 -7.41 15.11
N LYS A 175 -18.29 -6.83 15.25
CA LYS A 175 -19.49 -7.24 14.51
C LYS A 175 -19.32 -7.15 12.99
N LEU A 176 -18.60 -6.14 12.49
CA LEU A 176 -18.33 -5.99 11.08
C LEU A 176 -17.46 -7.13 10.57
N VAL A 177 -16.31 -7.35 11.20
CA VAL A 177 -15.32 -8.35 10.78
C VAL A 177 -15.86 -9.78 10.86
N GLU A 178 -16.75 -10.06 11.80
CA GLU A 178 -17.45 -11.35 11.92
C GLU A 178 -18.57 -11.53 10.89
N SER A 179 -19.02 -10.46 10.23
CA SER A 179 -20.10 -10.54 9.27
C SER A 179 -19.71 -11.30 8.00
N LYS A 180 -20.65 -12.11 7.47
CA LYS A 180 -20.44 -12.82 6.18
C LYS A 180 -20.14 -11.83 5.04
N CYS A 181 -20.78 -10.66 5.04
CA CYS A 181 -20.62 -9.65 4.00
C CYS A 181 -19.19 -9.09 3.96
N TYR A 182 -18.59 -8.84 5.13
CA TYR A 182 -17.21 -8.42 5.21
C TYR A 182 -16.24 -9.49 4.67
N ASN A 183 -16.46 -10.74 5.06
CA ASN A 183 -15.61 -11.86 4.66
C ASN A 183 -15.69 -12.20 3.15
N ILE A 184 -16.80 -11.89 2.50
CA ILE A 184 -16.96 -12.02 1.05
C ILE A 184 -16.39 -10.78 0.31
N GLY A 185 -16.35 -9.63 0.97
CA GLY A 185 -15.97 -8.33 0.41
C GLY A 185 -14.46 -8.09 0.30
N ASN A 186 -14.10 -6.81 0.32
CA ASN A 186 -12.71 -6.37 0.20
C ASN A 186 -11.91 -6.46 1.51
N ARG A 187 -12.55 -6.81 2.63
CA ARG A 187 -11.92 -7.09 3.92
C ARG A 187 -11.01 -5.97 4.43
N HIS A 188 -11.51 -4.74 4.45
CA HIS A 188 -10.84 -3.61 5.07
C HIS A 188 -11.84 -2.71 5.77
N LEU A 189 -11.36 -1.99 6.77
CA LEU A 189 -12.21 -1.12 7.59
C LEU A 189 -12.57 0.17 6.84
N PRO A 190 -13.77 0.75 7.11
CA PRO A 190 -14.19 1.97 6.44
C PRO A 190 -13.40 3.21 6.91
N GLY A 191 -13.04 4.05 5.97
CA GLY A 191 -12.33 5.30 6.24
C GLY A 191 -10.94 5.09 6.85
N ASN A 192 -10.61 5.86 7.88
CA ASN A 192 -9.32 5.84 8.57
C ASN A 192 -9.38 5.16 9.95
N ILE A 193 -10.45 4.42 10.25
CA ILE A 193 -10.57 3.73 11.53
C ILE A 193 -9.64 2.52 11.62
N THR A 194 -9.33 2.15 12.85
CA THR A 194 -8.67 0.90 13.22
C THR A 194 -9.62 0.03 14.07
N PRO A 195 -9.24 -1.17 14.45
CA PRO A 195 -9.99 -1.94 15.44
C PRO A 195 -10.12 -1.23 16.80
N TYR A 196 -9.29 -0.24 17.08
CA TYR A 196 -9.19 0.47 18.36
C TYR A 196 -9.62 1.92 18.21
N LYS A 197 -10.52 2.39 19.07
CA LYS A 197 -11.05 3.77 19.01
C LYS A 197 -10.00 4.84 19.23
N GLU A 198 -8.96 4.49 19.99
CA GLU A 198 -7.84 5.36 20.37
C GLU A 198 -6.87 5.62 19.22
N LEU A 199 -6.91 4.79 18.18
CA LEU A 199 -5.97 4.83 17.07
C LEU A 199 -6.67 5.11 15.75
N LYS A 200 -6.08 5.97 14.94
CA LYS A 200 -6.49 6.26 13.56
C LYS A 200 -5.37 5.91 12.59
N ARG A 201 -5.73 5.66 11.34
CA ARG A 201 -4.80 5.51 10.23
C ARG A 201 -4.62 6.82 9.50
N LEU A 202 -3.39 7.14 9.11
CA LEU A 202 -3.12 8.25 8.19
C LEU A 202 -3.51 7.85 6.76
N GLY A 203 -4.22 8.72 6.05
CA GLY A 203 -4.60 8.52 4.65
C GLY A 203 -3.52 8.93 3.66
N ALA A 204 -3.55 8.38 2.45
CA ALA A 204 -2.67 8.82 1.37
C ALA A 204 -2.87 10.32 1.07
N ASN A 205 -1.83 10.97 0.56
CA ASN A 205 -1.84 12.40 0.17
C ASN A 205 -2.12 13.38 1.32
N THR A 206 -2.09 12.87 2.56
CA THR A 206 -2.18 13.68 3.77
C THR A 206 -0.93 13.49 4.63
N TYR A 207 -0.67 14.46 5.50
CA TYR A 207 0.36 14.34 6.52
C TYR A 207 -0.23 14.49 7.91
N LEU A 208 0.39 13.83 8.86
CA LEU A 208 0.12 13.98 10.28
C LEU A 208 0.97 15.13 10.83
N LEU A 209 0.33 16.10 11.43
CA LEU A 209 0.99 17.13 12.24
C LEU A 209 0.72 16.82 13.71
N TYR A 210 1.79 16.71 14.49
CA TYR A 210 1.70 16.72 15.95
C TYR A 210 2.38 17.97 16.50
N ASP A 211 1.57 18.82 17.16
CA ASP A 211 2.00 19.98 17.94
C ASP A 211 1.07 20.06 19.17
N ASN A 212 1.41 19.30 20.22
CA ASN A 212 0.58 19.03 21.41
C ASN A 212 -0.71 18.22 21.14
N SER A 213 -1.25 18.26 19.94
CA SER A 213 -2.37 17.44 19.47
C SER A 213 -2.15 16.97 18.04
N PHE A 214 -2.77 15.85 17.65
CA PHE A 214 -2.71 15.35 16.30
C PHE A 214 -3.70 16.07 15.39
N CYS A 215 -3.25 16.42 14.18
CA CYS A 215 -4.05 17.00 13.11
C CYS A 215 -3.66 16.38 11.77
N ILE A 216 -4.64 15.94 10.97
CA ILE A 216 -4.43 15.48 9.59
C ILE A 216 -4.58 16.68 8.67
N LYS A 217 -3.66 16.84 7.73
CA LYS A 217 -3.70 17.91 6.71
C LYS A 217 -3.35 17.32 5.34
N ARG A 218 -4.04 17.81 4.31
CA ARG A 218 -3.71 17.48 2.92
C ARG A 218 -2.48 18.26 2.45
N PHE A 219 -1.62 17.59 1.69
CA PHE A 219 -0.51 18.24 1.00
C PHE A 219 -0.47 17.94 -0.50
N TYR A 220 -1.29 16.99 -0.99
CA TYR A 220 -1.34 16.60 -2.38
C TYR A 220 -2.79 16.25 -2.79
N PRO A 221 -3.26 16.57 -4.00
CA PRO A 221 -2.60 17.46 -4.98
C PRO A 221 -2.60 18.92 -4.52
N ILE A 222 -1.68 19.73 -5.07
CA ILE A 222 -1.54 21.16 -4.74
C ILE A 222 -1.97 22.10 -5.88
N CYS A 223 -2.14 21.57 -7.09
CA CYS A 223 -2.55 22.30 -8.29
C CYS A 223 -3.24 21.35 -9.28
N ASN A 224 -3.70 21.88 -10.40
CA ASN A 224 -4.16 21.09 -11.52
C ASN A 224 -3.01 20.23 -12.07
N HIS A 225 -3.29 18.96 -12.39
CA HIS A 225 -2.35 18.19 -13.20
C HIS A 225 -2.35 18.71 -14.64
N PRO A 226 -1.25 18.54 -15.40
CA PRO A 226 -1.22 18.81 -16.84
C PRO A 226 -2.29 18.01 -17.58
N GLU A 227 -2.68 18.47 -18.75
CA GLU A 227 -3.57 17.73 -19.65
C GLU A 227 -2.85 17.46 -20.98
N PHE A 228 -2.61 16.20 -21.28
CA PHE A 228 -1.90 15.79 -22.49
C PHE A 228 -2.90 15.53 -23.61
N ILE A 229 -3.16 16.54 -24.42
CA ILE A 229 -4.19 16.52 -25.48
C ILE A 229 -3.56 16.24 -26.83
N THR A 230 -2.45 16.91 -27.18
CA THR A 230 -1.79 16.72 -28.47
C THR A 230 -0.96 15.45 -28.50
N GLU A 231 -0.85 14.82 -29.68
CA GLU A 231 -0.04 13.59 -29.82
C GLU A 231 1.45 13.84 -29.52
N ASN A 232 1.95 15.03 -29.79
CA ASN A 232 3.33 15.39 -29.44
C ASN A 232 3.55 15.43 -27.93
N ASP A 233 2.64 16.06 -27.18
CA ASP A 233 2.72 16.09 -25.72
C ASP A 233 2.61 14.68 -25.13
N LYS A 234 1.67 13.86 -25.63
CA LYS A 234 1.50 12.48 -25.20
C LYS A 234 2.77 11.66 -25.42
N ASN A 235 3.39 11.75 -26.61
CA ASN A 235 4.62 11.01 -26.90
C ASN A 235 5.76 11.41 -25.97
N LYS A 236 5.96 12.72 -25.75
CA LYS A 236 6.97 13.23 -24.83
C LYS A 236 6.79 12.68 -23.40
N HIS A 237 5.55 12.64 -22.91
CA HIS A 237 5.29 12.19 -21.55
C HIS A 237 5.26 10.65 -21.42
N ILE A 238 4.95 9.91 -22.50
CA ILE A 238 5.18 8.45 -22.56
C ILE A 238 6.66 8.14 -22.36
N GLU A 239 7.54 8.85 -23.06
CA GLU A 239 8.99 8.73 -22.88
C GLU A 239 9.42 9.08 -21.45
N GLU A 240 8.90 10.18 -20.89
CA GLU A 240 9.21 10.61 -19.54
C GLU A 240 8.77 9.59 -18.47
N ILE A 241 7.53 9.08 -18.55
CA ILE A 241 7.04 8.04 -17.63
C ILE A 241 7.91 6.79 -17.74
N GLY A 242 8.18 6.32 -18.97
CA GLY A 242 9.04 5.16 -19.20
C GLY A 242 10.42 5.32 -18.60
N ARG A 243 11.04 6.49 -18.81
CA ARG A 243 12.35 6.85 -18.24
C ARG A 243 12.32 6.88 -16.69
N LEU A 244 11.31 7.48 -16.08
CA LEU A 244 11.21 7.56 -14.62
C LEU A 244 11.00 6.18 -13.99
N ILE A 245 10.19 5.32 -14.58
CA ILE A 245 10.03 3.93 -14.11
C ILE A 245 11.34 3.17 -14.28
N HIS A 246 12.02 3.31 -15.43
CA HIS A 246 13.32 2.72 -15.67
C HIS A 246 14.36 3.17 -14.63
N ASN A 247 14.45 4.46 -14.36
CA ASN A 247 15.33 5.03 -13.35
C ASN A 247 15.03 4.45 -11.95
N GLY A 248 13.76 4.28 -11.60
CA GLY A 248 13.35 3.64 -10.34
C GLY A 248 13.82 2.19 -10.26
N ILE A 249 13.74 1.44 -11.36
CA ILE A 249 14.24 0.06 -11.46
C ILE A 249 15.77 0.02 -11.34
N ASP A 250 16.49 0.95 -11.99
CA ASP A 250 17.94 1.07 -11.91
C ASP A 250 18.41 1.45 -10.49
N CYS A 251 17.68 2.35 -9.80
CA CYS A 251 17.93 2.63 -8.39
C CYS A 251 17.82 1.36 -7.52
N CYS A 252 16.83 0.51 -7.78
CA CYS A 252 16.71 -0.78 -7.09
C CYS A 252 17.89 -1.70 -7.36
N ALA A 253 18.31 -1.84 -8.63
CA ALA A 253 19.43 -2.67 -9.02
C ALA A 253 20.77 -2.21 -8.39
N LYS A 254 20.93 -0.90 -8.15
CA LYS A 254 22.09 -0.33 -7.47
C LYS A 254 22.04 -0.47 -5.95
N LYS A 255 20.85 -0.55 -5.39
CA LYS A 255 20.63 -0.56 -3.94
C LYS A 255 20.72 -1.96 -3.33
N TRP A 256 20.26 -2.99 -4.03
CA TRP A 256 20.20 -4.37 -3.54
C TRP A 256 20.93 -5.34 -4.43
N ASN A 257 21.49 -6.39 -3.84
CA ASN A 257 22.31 -7.36 -4.58
C ASN A 257 21.46 -8.42 -5.29
N ARG A 258 20.38 -8.91 -4.64
CA ARG A 258 19.51 -9.97 -5.17
C ARG A 258 18.13 -9.40 -5.44
N CYS A 259 17.96 -8.80 -6.61
CA CYS A 259 16.70 -8.23 -7.04
C CYS A 259 15.89 -9.23 -7.86
N THR A 260 14.59 -9.25 -7.65
CA THR A 260 13.66 -10.05 -8.45
C THR A 260 12.46 -9.24 -8.91
N ILE A 261 11.88 -9.60 -10.05
CA ILE A 261 10.62 -9.06 -10.53
C ILE A 261 9.60 -10.20 -10.54
N SER A 262 8.55 -10.09 -9.73
CA SER A 262 7.42 -11.01 -9.83
C SER A 262 6.54 -10.62 -11.01
N LEU A 263 6.24 -11.59 -11.88
CA LEU A 263 5.56 -11.35 -13.13
C LEU A 263 4.20 -12.03 -13.19
N SER A 264 3.30 -11.40 -13.93
CA SER A 264 2.04 -11.94 -14.40
C SER A 264 1.87 -11.59 -15.89
N GLY A 265 0.94 -12.21 -16.58
CA GLY A 265 0.58 -11.81 -17.94
C GLY A 265 -0.13 -10.45 -18.03
N GLY A 266 -0.38 -9.79 -16.90
CA GLY A 266 -1.12 -8.54 -16.79
C GLY A 266 -0.37 -7.31 -17.33
N THR A 267 -1.13 -6.24 -17.63
CA THR A 267 -0.61 -5.00 -18.22
C THR A 267 0.47 -4.32 -17.38
N ASP A 268 0.28 -4.27 -16.05
CA ASP A 268 1.23 -3.59 -15.14
C ASP A 268 2.58 -4.33 -15.09
N SER A 269 2.56 -5.67 -15.01
CA SER A 269 3.76 -6.50 -15.06
C SER A 269 4.52 -6.34 -16.38
N LYS A 270 3.80 -6.33 -17.50
CA LYS A 270 4.39 -6.09 -18.83
C LYS A 270 5.03 -4.71 -18.92
N THR A 271 4.38 -3.68 -18.37
CA THR A 271 4.92 -2.32 -18.36
C THR A 271 6.21 -2.23 -17.53
N THR A 272 6.23 -2.81 -16.33
CA THR A 272 7.45 -2.87 -15.51
C THR A 272 8.58 -3.60 -16.24
N LEU A 273 8.27 -4.75 -16.85
CA LEU A 273 9.27 -5.53 -17.59
C LEU A 273 9.82 -4.78 -18.82
N ALA A 274 8.95 -4.06 -19.56
CA ALA A 274 9.39 -3.22 -20.67
C ALA A 274 10.33 -2.10 -20.20
N CYS A 275 10.00 -1.46 -19.06
CA CYS A 275 10.85 -0.41 -18.48
C CYS A 275 12.16 -0.97 -17.87
N ALA A 276 12.26 -2.26 -17.60
CA ALA A 276 13.52 -2.90 -17.18
C ALA A 276 14.49 -3.18 -18.34
N ASN A 277 14.15 -2.79 -19.58
CA ASN A 277 15.03 -2.98 -20.75
C ASN A 277 16.41 -2.36 -20.53
N GLY A 278 17.46 -3.14 -20.82
CA GLY A 278 18.86 -2.77 -20.56
C GLY A 278 19.36 -3.12 -19.14
N LEU A 279 18.49 -3.60 -18.26
CA LEU A 279 18.81 -4.00 -16.88
C LEU A 279 18.46 -5.47 -16.59
N TYR A 280 18.10 -6.24 -17.59
CA TYR A 280 17.57 -7.60 -17.40
C TYR A 280 18.53 -8.53 -16.66
N ASP A 281 19.82 -8.36 -16.82
CA ASP A 281 20.86 -9.13 -16.15
C ASP A 281 20.98 -8.84 -14.64
N LYS A 282 20.34 -7.80 -14.14
CA LYS A 282 20.33 -7.39 -12.73
C LYS A 282 19.22 -8.05 -11.93
N PHE A 283 18.28 -8.74 -12.59
CA PHE A 283 17.08 -9.28 -11.98
C PHE A 283 16.90 -10.77 -12.29
N SER A 284 16.33 -11.47 -11.33
CA SER A 284 15.69 -12.75 -11.58
C SER A 284 14.17 -12.55 -11.79
N TYR A 285 13.52 -13.50 -12.42
CA TYR A 285 12.10 -13.41 -12.78
C TYR A 285 11.37 -14.64 -12.30
N PHE A 286 10.23 -14.44 -11.67
CA PHE A 286 9.41 -15.56 -11.24
C PHE A 286 7.91 -15.27 -11.32
N SER A 287 7.15 -16.34 -11.38
CA SER A 287 5.71 -16.36 -11.11
C SER A 287 5.39 -17.52 -10.18
N PHE A 288 4.23 -17.49 -9.57
CA PHE A 288 3.74 -18.60 -8.75
C PHE A 288 2.28 -18.91 -9.04
N HIS A 289 1.90 -20.15 -8.80
CA HIS A 289 0.50 -20.58 -8.86
C HIS A 289 0.22 -21.64 -7.81
N SER A 290 -1.00 -21.67 -7.28
CA SER A 290 -1.56 -22.71 -6.45
C SER A 290 -2.84 -23.29 -7.05
N LYS A 291 -3.41 -22.65 -8.08
CA LYS A 291 -4.68 -23.02 -8.72
C LYS A 291 -4.54 -22.96 -10.23
N PRO A 292 -5.33 -23.75 -10.99
CA PRO A 292 -5.29 -23.75 -12.45
C PRO A 292 -5.49 -22.37 -13.09
N GLN A 293 -6.35 -21.51 -12.50
CA GLN A 293 -6.59 -20.16 -13.02
C GLN A 293 -5.37 -19.24 -12.88
N GLU A 294 -4.58 -19.43 -11.81
CA GLU A 294 -3.34 -18.66 -11.59
C GLU A 294 -2.23 -19.14 -12.55
N LEU A 295 -2.27 -20.43 -12.96
CA LEU A 295 -1.30 -21.00 -13.89
C LEU A 295 -1.37 -20.32 -15.26
N VAL A 296 -2.55 -20.00 -15.76
CA VAL A 296 -2.72 -19.29 -17.05
C VAL A 296 -2.00 -17.95 -17.05
N ASP A 297 -2.08 -17.21 -15.94
CA ASP A 297 -1.42 -15.93 -15.78
C ASP A 297 0.11 -16.09 -15.69
N ALA A 298 0.57 -17.11 -14.96
CA ALA A 298 1.98 -17.44 -14.80
C ALA A 298 2.63 -17.97 -16.10
N GLU A 299 1.91 -18.77 -16.88
CA GLU A 299 2.36 -19.22 -18.20
C GLU A 299 2.43 -18.05 -19.21
N GLY A 300 1.49 -17.10 -19.09
CA GLY A 300 1.57 -15.86 -19.85
C GLY A 300 2.85 -15.08 -19.56
N ALA A 301 3.21 -14.95 -18.28
CA ALA A 301 4.47 -14.31 -17.88
C ALA A 301 5.70 -15.07 -18.43
N LYS A 302 5.68 -16.41 -18.36
CA LYS A 302 6.75 -17.24 -18.92
C LYS A 302 6.92 -16.99 -20.43
N LYS A 303 5.82 -17.02 -21.19
CA LYS A 303 5.87 -16.74 -22.63
C LYS A 303 6.51 -15.40 -22.98
N ILE A 304 6.24 -14.36 -22.17
CA ILE A 304 6.87 -13.04 -22.35
C ILE A 304 8.37 -13.11 -22.08
N CYS A 305 8.78 -13.77 -21.00
CA CYS A 305 10.18 -13.97 -20.68
C CYS A 305 10.93 -14.76 -21.77
N ASP A 306 10.32 -15.85 -22.27
CA ASP A 306 10.89 -16.66 -23.36
C ASP A 306 11.09 -15.78 -24.63
N ASN A 307 10.15 -14.89 -24.97
CA ASN A 307 10.28 -13.98 -26.11
C ASN A 307 11.40 -12.94 -25.94
N LEU A 308 11.77 -12.63 -24.69
CA LEU A 308 12.88 -11.74 -24.34
C LEU A 308 14.21 -12.48 -24.13
N GLY A 309 14.22 -13.82 -24.16
CA GLY A 309 15.37 -14.63 -23.83
C GLY A 309 15.76 -14.61 -22.36
N LEU A 310 14.79 -14.41 -21.46
CA LEU A 310 14.98 -14.34 -20.01
C LEU A 310 14.65 -15.66 -19.33
N GLU A 311 15.50 -16.07 -18.39
CA GLU A 311 15.20 -17.21 -17.53
C GLU A 311 14.07 -16.84 -16.55
N HIS A 312 13.03 -17.68 -16.50
CA HIS A 312 11.87 -17.47 -15.65
C HIS A 312 11.56 -18.69 -14.80
N THR A 313 11.46 -18.49 -13.50
CA THR A 313 11.12 -19.55 -12.54
C THR A 313 9.62 -19.57 -12.27
N LEU A 314 8.99 -20.73 -12.48
CA LEU A 314 7.59 -20.95 -12.16
C LEU A 314 7.46 -21.81 -10.90
N TYR A 315 7.00 -21.20 -9.79
CA TYR A 315 6.81 -21.89 -8.53
C TYR A 315 5.40 -22.48 -8.42
N HIS A 316 5.32 -23.77 -8.14
CA HIS A 316 4.08 -24.43 -7.75
C HIS A 316 3.95 -24.44 -6.22
N ILE A 317 2.93 -23.79 -5.68
CA ILE A 317 2.66 -23.71 -4.25
C ILE A 317 1.67 -24.81 -3.87
N PRO A 318 2.02 -25.73 -2.95
CA PRO A 318 1.12 -26.80 -2.52
C PRO A 318 -0.25 -26.30 -2.07
N GLU A 319 -1.31 -27.05 -2.40
CA GLU A 319 -2.68 -26.69 -2.02
C GLU A 319 -3.08 -27.15 -0.61
N GLU A 320 -2.35 -28.11 -0.04
CA GLU A 320 -2.66 -28.69 1.27
C GLU A 320 -1.93 -27.94 2.40
N ASN A 321 -2.67 -27.53 3.42
CA ASN A 321 -2.10 -26.86 4.61
C ASN A 321 -1.10 -27.76 5.36
N SER A 322 -1.28 -29.08 5.30
CA SER A 322 -0.42 -30.09 5.94
C SER A 322 1.02 -30.14 5.38
N ARG A 323 1.28 -29.48 4.26
CA ARG A 323 2.63 -29.34 3.68
C ARG A 323 3.44 -28.21 4.32
N PHE A 324 2.84 -27.44 5.22
CA PHE A 324 3.47 -26.28 5.86
C PHE A 324 3.49 -26.48 7.37
N ASP A 325 4.68 -26.49 7.94
CA ASP A 325 4.85 -26.64 9.38
C ASP A 325 4.16 -25.48 10.13
N ASP A 326 3.51 -25.81 11.25
CA ASP A 326 2.87 -24.84 12.14
C ASP A 326 1.87 -23.87 11.44
N PHE A 327 1.25 -24.30 10.32
CA PHE A 327 0.37 -23.49 9.47
C PHE A 327 -0.69 -22.71 10.25
N ASP A 328 -1.42 -23.36 11.15
CA ASP A 328 -2.50 -22.73 11.91
C ASP A 328 -1.98 -21.66 12.87
N PHE A 329 -0.81 -21.88 13.46
CA PHE A 329 -0.17 -20.91 14.33
C PHE A 329 0.34 -19.71 13.53
N ILE A 330 1.05 -19.92 12.41
CA ILE A 330 1.53 -18.84 11.54
C ILE A 330 0.36 -18.00 11.04
N LYS A 331 -0.74 -18.63 10.66
CA LYS A 331 -1.97 -17.92 10.27
C LYS A 331 -2.50 -17.01 11.38
N LYS A 332 -2.56 -17.51 12.63
CA LYS A 332 -2.97 -16.70 13.79
C LYS A 332 -2.00 -15.56 14.04
N LEU A 333 -0.71 -15.81 13.99
CA LEU A 333 0.35 -14.82 14.21
C LEU A 333 0.28 -13.69 13.17
N LEU A 334 0.09 -14.03 11.89
CA LEU A 334 -0.11 -13.05 10.82
C LEU A 334 -1.38 -12.22 11.03
N GLN A 335 -2.50 -12.88 11.34
CA GLN A 335 -3.75 -12.19 11.63
C GLN A 335 -3.62 -11.24 12.82
N HIS A 336 -2.90 -11.62 13.84
CA HIS A 336 -2.60 -10.77 14.99
C HIS A 336 -1.76 -9.56 14.58
N SER A 337 -0.66 -9.77 13.87
CA SER A 337 0.24 -8.69 13.42
C SER A 337 -0.43 -7.70 12.44
N THR A 338 -1.37 -8.18 11.61
CA THR A 338 -2.07 -7.36 10.60
C THR A 338 -3.43 -6.84 11.07
N ASN A 339 -3.68 -6.83 12.38
CA ASN A 339 -4.84 -6.19 13.03
C ASN A 339 -6.19 -6.86 12.77
N TYR A 340 -6.28 -8.17 12.69
CA TYR A 340 -7.51 -8.94 12.63
C TYR A 340 -8.46 -8.67 11.45
N PHE A 341 -8.43 -7.47 10.87
CA PHE A 341 -9.35 -7.09 9.81
C PHE A 341 -8.98 -7.65 8.44
N VAL A 342 -7.80 -8.24 8.33
CA VAL A 342 -7.40 -8.98 7.13
C VAL A 342 -7.61 -10.47 7.39
N ASN A 343 -8.81 -10.97 7.09
CA ASN A 343 -9.03 -12.42 7.11
C ASN A 343 -8.35 -13.04 5.88
N LEU A 344 -7.09 -13.39 6.04
CA LEU A 344 -6.29 -14.02 4.99
C LEU A 344 -6.85 -15.40 4.66
N ALA A 345 -7.03 -15.66 3.38
CA ALA A 345 -7.41 -16.99 2.92
C ALA A 345 -6.22 -17.95 3.04
N ASP A 346 -6.46 -19.24 3.26
CA ASP A 346 -5.40 -20.23 3.44
C ASP A 346 -4.41 -20.27 2.27
N ASN A 347 -4.89 -20.10 1.04
CA ASN A 347 -4.01 -20.02 -0.13
C ASN A 347 -3.05 -18.83 -0.08
N GLU A 348 -3.44 -17.69 0.48
CA GLU A 348 -2.51 -16.55 0.66
C GLU A 348 -1.46 -16.84 1.74
N ILE A 349 -1.88 -17.47 2.85
CA ILE A 349 -0.94 -17.87 3.91
C ILE A 349 0.09 -18.86 3.38
N ARG A 350 -0.34 -19.88 2.62
CA ARG A 350 0.59 -20.85 1.99
C ARG A 350 1.60 -20.15 1.08
N LYS A 351 1.17 -19.18 0.28
CA LYS A 351 2.06 -18.38 -0.56
C LYS A 351 3.10 -17.64 0.27
N TYR A 352 2.69 -17.01 1.37
CA TYR A 352 3.61 -16.24 2.21
C TYR A 352 4.64 -17.14 2.89
N ILE A 353 4.24 -18.28 3.44
CA ILE A 353 5.16 -19.24 4.05
C ILE A 353 6.13 -19.79 2.99
N PHE A 354 5.62 -20.23 1.84
CA PHE A 354 6.43 -20.78 0.75
C PHE A 354 7.51 -19.80 0.28
N LEU A 355 7.11 -18.55 0.03
CA LEU A 355 8.04 -17.51 -0.44
C LEU A 355 9.02 -17.06 0.65
N HIS A 356 8.61 -17.08 1.93
CA HIS A 356 9.49 -16.84 3.07
C HIS A 356 10.59 -17.89 3.13
N ASP A 357 10.24 -19.17 3.04
CA ASP A 357 11.18 -20.28 3.17
C ASP A 357 12.18 -20.33 2.01
N LEU A 358 11.81 -19.81 0.83
CA LEU A 358 12.76 -19.69 -0.28
C LEU A 358 13.94 -18.78 0.03
N SER A 359 13.74 -17.69 0.78
CA SER A 359 14.77 -16.68 1.15
C SER A 359 15.72 -16.27 0.01
N ALA A 360 15.23 -16.32 -1.23
CA ALA A 360 16.05 -16.23 -2.44
C ALA A 360 16.46 -14.80 -2.79
N TYR A 361 15.71 -13.79 -2.29
CA TYR A 361 15.79 -12.41 -2.77
C TYR A 361 15.92 -11.40 -1.63
N ASP A 362 16.63 -10.30 -1.87
CA ASP A 362 16.73 -9.16 -0.96
C ASP A 362 15.54 -8.21 -1.14
N ILE A 363 15.07 -8.08 -2.39
CA ILE A 363 13.96 -7.21 -2.77
C ILE A 363 13.14 -7.80 -3.93
N GLU A 364 11.82 -7.70 -3.83
CA GLU A 364 10.89 -8.00 -4.93
C GLU A 364 10.35 -6.69 -5.51
N LEU A 365 10.48 -6.49 -6.82
CA LEU A 365 9.79 -5.45 -7.55
C LEU A 365 8.40 -5.94 -7.95
N LYS A 366 7.38 -5.27 -7.43
CA LYS A 366 5.97 -5.52 -7.78
C LYS A 366 5.45 -4.44 -8.71
N SER A 367 4.68 -4.86 -9.68
CA SER A 367 4.03 -3.97 -10.65
C SER A 367 2.68 -3.51 -10.11
N TRP A 368 2.70 -2.65 -9.09
CA TRP A 368 1.51 -2.09 -8.45
C TRP A 368 1.49 -0.56 -8.59
N ALA A 369 0.38 0.04 -8.20
CA ALA A 369 0.06 1.45 -8.11
C ALA A 369 -0.48 2.07 -9.41
N SER A 370 -0.09 1.64 -10.60
CA SER A 370 -0.55 2.25 -11.85
C SER A 370 -2.07 2.14 -12.08
N GLU A 371 -2.74 1.19 -11.42
CA GLU A 371 -4.20 1.08 -11.44
C GLU A 371 -4.91 2.34 -10.93
N VAL A 372 -4.23 3.20 -10.17
CA VAL A 372 -4.75 4.52 -9.76
C VAL A 372 -5.22 5.31 -10.98
N ALA A 373 -4.50 5.23 -12.09
CA ALA A 373 -4.78 5.98 -13.31
C ALA A 373 -5.53 5.17 -14.39
N ARG A 374 -6.09 4.00 -14.07
CA ARG A 374 -6.73 3.10 -15.05
C ARG A 374 -8.25 3.11 -15.00
N VAL A 375 -8.87 4.16 -14.46
CA VAL A 375 -10.34 4.31 -14.38
C VAL A 375 -11.03 3.05 -13.80
N PHE A 376 -10.48 2.51 -12.73
CA PHE A 376 -10.81 1.19 -12.19
C PHE A 376 -12.30 0.96 -11.95
N PHE A 377 -13.01 1.90 -11.34
CA PHE A 377 -14.42 1.70 -10.97
C PHE A 377 -15.34 1.64 -12.19
N GLU A 378 -15.08 2.45 -13.23
CA GLU A 378 -15.85 2.38 -14.47
C GLU A 378 -15.59 1.08 -15.24
N ARG A 379 -14.34 0.63 -15.29
CA ARG A 379 -13.98 -0.67 -15.88
C ARG A 379 -14.66 -1.83 -15.15
N LYS A 380 -14.62 -1.79 -13.83
CA LYS A 380 -15.20 -2.86 -12.99
C LYS A 380 -16.71 -2.93 -13.09
N TYR A 381 -17.39 -1.81 -13.04
CA TYR A 381 -18.85 -1.77 -12.99
C TYR A 381 -19.50 -1.49 -14.35
N GLU A 382 -18.70 -1.14 -15.37
CA GLU A 382 -19.20 -0.74 -16.72
C GLU A 382 -20.30 0.32 -16.64
N ILE A 383 -20.15 1.26 -15.72
CA ILE A 383 -21.09 2.35 -15.44
C ILE A 383 -20.29 3.65 -15.38
N LYS A 384 -20.76 4.70 -16.04
CA LYS A 384 -20.19 6.03 -15.87
C LYS A 384 -20.33 6.48 -14.43
N MET A 385 -19.23 6.88 -13.81
CA MET A 385 -19.19 7.30 -12.43
C MET A 385 -19.70 8.73 -12.24
N PRO A 386 -20.28 9.07 -11.08
CA PRO A 386 -20.56 10.46 -10.72
C PRO A 386 -19.25 11.28 -10.68
N LYS A 387 -19.33 12.56 -11.08
CA LYS A 387 -18.17 13.46 -10.98
C LYS A 387 -17.64 13.61 -9.56
N ILE A 388 -18.51 13.53 -8.55
CA ILE A 388 -18.17 13.56 -7.14
C ILE A 388 -18.72 12.30 -6.49
N LEU A 389 -17.85 11.58 -5.82
CA LEU A 389 -18.22 10.41 -5.01
C LEU A 389 -18.47 10.85 -3.56
N ASN A 390 -19.44 10.22 -2.93
CA ASN A 390 -19.79 10.47 -1.53
C ASN A 390 -19.58 9.22 -0.67
N GLU A 391 -19.94 9.31 0.60
CA GLU A 391 -19.87 8.23 1.56
C GLU A 391 -20.61 6.95 1.13
N ARG A 392 -21.71 7.08 0.40
CA ARG A 392 -22.50 5.93 -0.07
C ARG A 392 -21.78 5.17 -1.18
N CYS A 393 -21.12 5.90 -2.08
CA CYS A 393 -20.26 5.29 -3.10
C CYS A 393 -19.08 4.57 -2.44
N ALA A 394 -18.42 5.22 -1.48
CA ALA A 394 -17.30 4.65 -0.74
C ALA A 394 -17.70 3.35 -0.03
N SER A 395 -18.82 3.33 0.68
CA SER A 395 -19.32 2.13 1.36
C SER A 395 -19.59 0.97 0.41
N VAL A 396 -20.12 1.24 -0.79
CA VAL A 396 -20.34 0.20 -1.79
C VAL A 396 -19.02 -0.32 -2.37
N PHE A 397 -18.12 0.56 -2.75
CA PHE A 397 -16.87 0.17 -3.39
C PHE A 397 -15.94 -0.61 -2.47
N GLN A 398 -15.96 -0.28 -1.17
CA GLN A 398 -14.91 -0.74 -0.26
C GLN A 398 -15.40 -1.83 0.69
N THR A 399 -16.61 -1.75 1.21
CA THR A 399 -17.06 -2.63 2.29
C THR A 399 -18.17 -3.61 1.93
N ARG A 400 -18.93 -3.37 0.84
CA ARG A 400 -19.93 -4.28 0.29
C ARG A 400 -20.93 -4.83 1.32
N PHE A 401 -21.49 -3.99 2.19
CA PHE A 401 -22.41 -4.40 3.27
C PHE A 401 -23.83 -4.71 2.79
N PHE A 402 -23.99 -5.75 2.03
CA PHE A 402 -25.32 -6.24 1.69
C PHE A 402 -26.01 -6.83 2.92
N GLY A 403 -27.23 -6.41 3.19
CA GLY A 403 -28.10 -7.04 4.18
C GLY A 403 -27.90 -6.62 5.63
N HIS A 404 -27.02 -5.63 5.94
CA HIS A 404 -26.83 -5.09 7.29
C HIS A 404 -27.03 -3.56 7.36
N PRO A 405 -28.29 -3.06 7.41
CA PRO A 405 -28.56 -1.61 7.35
C PRO A 405 -27.86 -0.80 8.45
N GLY A 406 -27.75 -1.35 9.66
CA GLY A 406 -27.08 -0.68 10.78
C GLY A 406 -25.58 -0.54 10.59
N LEU A 407 -24.91 -1.57 10.08
CA LEU A 407 -23.48 -1.53 9.74
C LEU A 407 -23.22 -0.62 8.54
N LEU A 408 -24.12 -0.63 7.55
CA LEU A 408 -24.01 0.24 6.39
C LEU A 408 -24.10 1.73 6.80
N LYS A 409 -25.07 2.09 7.64
CA LYS A 409 -25.21 3.46 8.17
C LYS A 409 -23.99 3.88 9.00
N TRP A 410 -23.45 2.97 9.78
CA TRP A 410 -22.22 3.22 10.54
C TRP A 410 -21.02 3.42 9.62
N SER A 411 -20.85 2.58 8.59
CA SER A 411 -19.80 2.71 7.58
C SER A 411 -19.90 4.05 6.84
N ASP A 412 -21.09 4.44 6.41
CA ASP A 412 -21.31 5.76 5.78
C ASP A 412 -20.80 6.90 6.68
N LYS A 413 -21.07 6.82 7.99
CA LYS A 413 -20.57 7.82 8.94
C LYS A 413 -19.03 7.86 8.98
N GLN A 414 -18.39 6.69 8.99
CA GLN A 414 -16.89 6.65 8.98
C GLN A 414 -16.34 7.27 7.70
N TYR A 415 -16.99 7.06 6.55
CA TYR A 415 -16.59 7.70 5.31
C TYR A 415 -16.87 9.20 5.26
N ILE A 416 -17.99 9.69 5.85
CA ILE A 416 -18.21 11.13 6.00
C ILE A 416 -17.07 11.78 6.77
N ASP A 417 -16.67 11.18 7.89
CA ASP A 417 -15.60 11.71 8.72
C ASP A 417 -14.26 11.67 7.96
N PHE A 418 -13.97 10.58 7.25
CA PHE A 418 -12.77 10.44 6.42
C PHE A 418 -12.71 11.48 5.29
N LEU A 419 -13.79 11.61 4.51
CA LEU A 419 -13.85 12.55 3.39
C LEU A 419 -13.64 13.99 3.85
N ARG A 420 -14.20 14.36 5.02
CA ARG A 420 -14.02 15.67 5.64
C ARG A 420 -12.59 15.88 6.12
N GLU A 421 -12.03 14.93 6.87
CA GLU A 421 -10.66 15.03 7.39
C GLU A 421 -9.61 15.11 6.28
N THR A 422 -9.83 14.41 5.16
CA THR A 422 -8.91 14.40 4.02
C THR A 422 -9.20 15.49 2.99
N GLY A 423 -10.34 16.20 3.09
CA GLY A 423 -10.76 17.20 2.10
C GLY A 423 -11.30 16.61 0.79
N LEU A 424 -11.53 15.27 0.75
CA LEU A 424 -12.13 14.60 -0.42
C LEU A 424 -13.65 14.80 -0.53
N GLU A 425 -14.29 15.55 0.34
CA GLU A 425 -15.70 15.91 0.22
C GLU A 425 -15.98 16.88 -0.93
N LYS A 426 -14.94 17.51 -1.49
CA LYS A 426 -14.99 18.49 -2.57
C LYS A 426 -14.08 18.07 -3.73
N PRO A 427 -14.34 18.57 -4.94
CA PRO A 427 -13.41 18.42 -6.05
C PRO A 427 -12.03 18.98 -5.68
N LEU A 428 -10.99 18.28 -6.07
CA LEU A 428 -9.60 18.70 -5.90
C LEU A 428 -9.02 19.00 -7.28
N TYR A 429 -8.98 20.27 -7.62
CA TYR A 429 -8.45 20.74 -8.90
C TYR A 429 -9.16 20.06 -10.10
N ASN A 430 -8.42 19.67 -11.15
CA ASN A 430 -8.95 18.93 -12.31
C ASN A 430 -8.87 17.40 -12.17
N TYR A 431 -8.49 16.87 -10.99
CA TYR A 431 -8.42 15.42 -10.78
C TYR A 431 -9.81 14.79 -10.80
N GLU A 432 -9.93 13.65 -11.49
CA GLU A 432 -11.14 12.86 -11.42
C GLU A 432 -11.31 12.27 -10.02
N HIS A 433 -12.44 12.56 -9.40
CA HIS A 433 -12.69 12.17 -8.01
C HIS A 433 -12.69 10.65 -7.81
N THR A 434 -13.06 9.87 -8.83
CA THR A 434 -12.99 8.40 -8.84
C THR A 434 -11.57 7.87 -8.74
N ASP A 435 -10.61 8.52 -9.40
CA ASP A 435 -9.21 8.14 -9.36
C ASP A 435 -8.60 8.45 -7.99
N LEU A 436 -8.91 9.63 -7.41
CA LEU A 436 -8.52 9.96 -6.05
C LEU A 436 -9.13 8.99 -5.02
N PHE A 437 -10.38 8.55 -5.22
CA PHE A 437 -11.01 7.53 -4.39
C PHE A 437 -10.30 6.18 -4.47
N TYR A 438 -9.90 5.77 -5.68
CA TYR A 438 -9.11 4.57 -5.83
C TYR A 438 -7.75 4.70 -5.13
N TRP A 439 -7.07 5.81 -5.36
CA TRP A 439 -5.77 6.09 -4.77
C TRP A 439 -5.81 6.09 -3.23
N GLU A 440 -6.65 6.92 -2.63
CA GLU A 440 -6.60 7.19 -1.19
C GLU A 440 -7.39 6.18 -0.35
N ILE A 441 -8.46 5.60 -0.90
CA ILE A 441 -9.29 4.64 -0.17
C ILE A 441 -8.93 3.21 -0.58
N ARG A 442 -8.89 2.90 -1.88
CA ARG A 442 -8.61 1.52 -2.29
C ARG A 442 -7.16 1.15 -2.00
N MET A 443 -6.21 1.92 -2.51
CA MET A 443 -4.79 1.65 -2.26
C MET A 443 -4.43 1.91 -0.80
N GLY A 444 -4.75 3.07 -0.26
CA GLY A 444 -4.39 3.47 1.10
C GLY A 444 -5.09 2.70 2.22
N CYS A 445 -6.19 1.94 1.96
CA CYS A 445 -6.85 1.11 2.98
C CYS A 445 -6.64 -0.38 2.76
N TRP A 446 -7.02 -0.85 1.57
CA TRP A 446 -6.88 -2.26 1.23
C TRP A 446 -5.43 -2.61 0.88
N GLY A 447 -4.76 -1.77 0.10
CA GLY A 447 -3.38 -2.00 -0.32
C GLY A 447 -2.42 -2.13 0.85
N VAL A 448 -2.49 -1.24 1.85
CA VAL A 448 -1.65 -1.33 3.06
C VAL A 448 -1.85 -2.65 3.79
N SER A 449 -3.10 -3.14 3.89
CA SER A 449 -3.39 -4.41 4.56
C SER A 449 -2.76 -5.60 3.83
N VAL A 450 -2.79 -5.59 2.49
CA VAL A 450 -2.17 -6.62 1.66
C VAL A 450 -0.65 -6.58 1.79
N ILE A 451 -0.05 -5.40 1.69
CA ILE A 451 1.41 -5.24 1.76
C ILE A 451 1.93 -5.60 3.15
N SER A 452 1.30 -5.16 4.24
CA SER A 452 1.68 -5.56 5.61
C SER A 452 1.67 -7.08 5.77
N SER A 453 0.69 -7.79 5.19
CA SER A 453 0.64 -9.25 5.24
C SER A 453 1.77 -9.90 4.42
N GLN A 454 2.15 -9.29 3.31
CA GLN A 454 3.20 -9.78 2.42
C GLN A 454 4.61 -9.50 2.94
N GLN A 455 4.78 -8.57 3.87
CA GLN A 455 6.08 -8.30 4.52
C GLN A 455 6.67 -9.51 5.26
N LEU A 456 5.89 -10.59 5.42
CA LEU A 456 6.37 -11.84 6.01
C LEU A 456 7.53 -12.44 5.22
N TYR A 457 7.42 -12.55 3.89
CA TYR A 457 8.36 -13.35 3.12
C TYR A 457 9.63 -12.58 2.70
N HIS A 458 9.54 -11.43 2.07
CA HIS A 458 10.69 -10.58 1.78
C HIS A 458 10.27 -9.13 1.54
N ARG A 459 11.26 -8.25 1.45
CA ARG A 459 10.99 -6.85 1.12
C ARG A 459 10.50 -6.74 -0.30
N MET A 460 9.62 -5.78 -0.51
CA MET A 460 9.12 -5.44 -1.83
C MET A 460 9.18 -3.95 -2.08
N THR A 461 9.24 -3.57 -3.33
CA THR A 461 9.15 -2.18 -3.77
C THR A 461 8.31 -2.09 -5.03
N MET A 462 7.84 -0.90 -5.36
CA MET A 462 6.96 -0.67 -6.50
C MET A 462 7.44 0.56 -7.25
N PRO A 463 8.09 0.41 -8.41
CA PRO A 463 8.65 1.54 -9.17
C PRO A 463 7.61 2.60 -9.56
N MET A 464 6.33 2.22 -9.67
CA MET A 464 5.23 3.14 -9.98
C MET A 464 4.58 3.77 -8.73
N ASN A 465 5.03 3.44 -7.50
CA ASN A 465 4.51 4.04 -6.27
C ASN A 465 5.15 5.42 -6.02
N ASN A 466 4.86 6.37 -6.90
CA ASN A 466 5.42 7.73 -6.92
C ASN A 466 4.33 8.73 -7.32
N ARG A 467 4.17 9.83 -6.56
CA ARG A 467 3.08 10.79 -6.81
C ARG A 467 3.18 11.47 -8.15
N LYS A 468 4.37 11.93 -8.52
CA LYS A 468 4.58 12.62 -9.81
C LYS A 468 4.45 11.69 -11.00
N ILE A 469 4.89 10.43 -10.89
CA ILE A 469 4.65 9.41 -11.94
C ILE A 469 3.14 9.17 -12.10
N LEU A 470 2.41 8.99 -10.98
CA LEU A 470 0.96 8.80 -11.02
C LEU A 470 0.24 10.03 -11.60
N GLU A 471 0.69 11.25 -11.28
CA GLU A 471 0.17 12.48 -11.88
C GLU A 471 0.34 12.51 -13.39
N LEU A 472 1.52 12.12 -13.90
CA LEU A 472 1.77 12.03 -15.33
C LEU A 472 0.80 11.03 -16.01
N PHE A 473 0.55 9.88 -15.39
CA PHE A 473 -0.47 8.93 -15.90
C PHE A 473 -1.87 9.54 -15.89
N LEU A 474 -2.25 10.23 -14.81
CA LEU A 474 -3.58 10.86 -14.67
C LEU A 474 -3.79 12.02 -15.68
N SER A 475 -2.73 12.59 -16.21
CA SER A 475 -2.76 13.69 -17.17
C SER A 475 -3.19 13.26 -18.59
N PHE A 476 -3.25 11.96 -18.87
CA PHE A 476 -3.78 11.43 -20.13
C PHE A 476 -5.31 11.42 -20.16
N PRO A 477 -5.93 11.55 -21.37
CA PRO A 477 -7.37 11.52 -21.53
C PRO A 477 -8.00 10.27 -20.90
N HIS A 478 -9.18 10.44 -20.31
CA HIS A 478 -9.95 9.39 -19.63
C HIS A 478 -10.06 8.08 -20.43
N ASP A 479 -10.42 8.16 -21.72
CA ASP A 479 -10.63 6.97 -22.57
C ASP A 479 -9.31 6.24 -22.86
N GLU A 480 -8.19 6.94 -22.96
CA GLU A 480 -6.87 6.33 -23.14
C GLU A 480 -6.42 5.59 -21.88
N ARG A 481 -6.69 6.17 -20.72
CA ARG A 481 -6.42 5.51 -19.42
C ARG A 481 -7.30 4.29 -19.22
N LYS A 482 -8.59 4.39 -19.60
CA LYS A 482 -9.56 3.30 -19.48
C LYS A 482 -9.25 2.11 -20.39
N SER A 483 -8.71 2.36 -21.59
CA SER A 483 -8.35 1.32 -22.58
C SER A 483 -6.97 0.72 -22.42
N ASP A 484 -6.20 1.12 -21.39
CA ASP A 484 -4.79 0.79 -21.20
C ASP A 484 -3.86 1.27 -22.34
N SER A 485 -4.32 2.23 -23.16
CA SER A 485 -3.53 2.77 -24.26
C SER A 485 -2.22 3.39 -23.80
N VAL A 486 -2.23 4.08 -22.64
CA VAL A 486 -1.04 4.69 -22.05
C VAL A 486 0.02 3.62 -21.76
N HIS A 487 -0.35 2.53 -21.12
CA HIS A 487 0.57 1.42 -20.80
C HIS A 487 1.10 0.76 -22.08
N LYS A 488 0.24 0.53 -23.08
CA LYS A 488 0.65 -0.04 -24.37
C LYS A 488 1.66 0.85 -25.09
N ARG A 489 1.48 2.17 -25.06
CA ARG A 489 2.43 3.14 -25.65
C ARG A 489 3.76 3.14 -24.90
N ILE A 490 3.77 3.07 -23.54
CA ILE A 490 4.99 2.94 -22.75
C ILE A 490 5.73 1.65 -23.13
N MET A 491 5.04 0.51 -23.16
CA MET A 491 5.65 -0.77 -23.55
C MET A 491 6.23 -0.71 -24.97
N ALA A 492 5.50 -0.14 -25.93
CA ALA A 492 5.97 0.01 -27.31
C ALA A 492 7.23 0.88 -27.42
N HIS A 493 7.31 1.95 -26.61
CA HIS A 493 8.45 2.85 -26.56
C HIS A 493 9.68 2.19 -25.89
N MET A 494 9.47 1.56 -24.72
CA MET A 494 10.57 1.03 -23.90
C MET A 494 11.09 -0.31 -24.40
N ASN A 495 10.21 -1.26 -24.74
CA ASN A 495 10.57 -2.53 -25.37
C ASN A 495 9.36 -3.19 -26.03
N LYS A 496 9.21 -3.01 -27.35
CA LYS A 496 8.10 -3.56 -28.12
C LYS A 496 7.99 -5.09 -28.04
N LYS A 497 9.09 -5.82 -27.87
CA LYS A 497 9.09 -7.30 -27.78
C LYS A 497 8.18 -7.82 -26.67
N VAL A 498 7.93 -7.02 -25.62
CA VAL A 498 7.01 -7.39 -24.53
C VAL A 498 5.56 -7.50 -25.04
N ILE A 499 5.17 -6.66 -26.01
CA ILE A 499 3.83 -6.70 -26.62
C ILE A 499 3.79 -7.80 -27.68
N ASP A 500 4.85 -7.98 -28.45
CA ASP A 500 4.93 -8.94 -29.55
C ASP A 500 4.77 -10.41 -29.08
N ALA A 501 4.86 -10.67 -27.76
CA ALA A 501 4.56 -11.97 -27.17
C ALA A 501 3.08 -12.37 -27.25
N GLU A 502 2.18 -11.45 -27.62
CA GLU A 502 0.73 -11.66 -27.82
C GLU A 502 0.04 -12.39 -26.65
N VAL A 503 0.39 -12.01 -25.43
CA VAL A 503 -0.22 -12.59 -24.23
C VAL A 503 -1.43 -11.75 -23.84
N GLU A 504 -2.62 -12.35 -23.94
CA GLU A 504 -3.86 -11.78 -23.43
C GLU A 504 -4.37 -12.62 -22.27
N ILE A 505 -4.51 -12.00 -21.10
CA ILE A 505 -5.10 -12.64 -19.94
C ILE A 505 -6.57 -12.28 -19.85
N PRO A 506 -7.49 -13.25 -19.88
CA PRO A 506 -8.91 -12.98 -19.73
C PRO A 506 -9.20 -12.25 -18.43
N ASN A 507 -9.96 -11.15 -18.52
CA ASN A 507 -10.34 -10.37 -17.33
C ASN A 507 -11.48 -11.05 -16.57
N LEU A 508 -11.19 -12.19 -15.92
CA LEU A 508 -12.16 -13.01 -15.18
C LEU A 508 -12.70 -12.33 -13.91
N TYR A 509 -12.02 -11.27 -13.43
CA TYR A 509 -12.36 -10.63 -12.15
C TYR A 509 -13.60 -9.73 -12.21
N PHE A 510 -14.03 -9.29 -13.39
CA PHE A 510 -15.10 -8.29 -13.56
C PHE A 510 -16.40 -8.86 -14.11
N HIS A 511 -16.56 -10.18 -14.15
CA HIS A 511 -17.74 -10.85 -14.66
C HIS A 511 -18.41 -11.72 -13.59
N GLY A 512 -19.69 -12.01 -13.79
CA GLY A 512 -20.48 -12.94 -12.97
C GLY A 512 -21.55 -12.27 -12.08
N TYR A 513 -22.38 -13.12 -11.47
CA TYR A 513 -23.54 -12.72 -10.67
C TYR A 513 -23.18 -11.73 -9.55
N ARG A 514 -22.05 -11.89 -8.92
CA ARG A 514 -21.58 -11.02 -7.84
C ARG A 514 -21.38 -9.57 -8.30
N ILE A 515 -20.71 -9.36 -9.44
CA ILE A 515 -20.49 -8.02 -10.00
C ILE A 515 -21.83 -7.40 -10.42
N TRP A 516 -22.74 -8.19 -10.98
CA TRP A 516 -24.08 -7.73 -11.32
C TRP A 516 -24.84 -7.23 -10.07
N MET A 517 -24.80 -7.97 -8.96
CA MET A 517 -25.40 -7.55 -7.68
C MET A 517 -24.76 -6.27 -7.13
N GLU A 518 -23.45 -6.15 -7.22
CA GLU A 518 -22.73 -4.92 -6.82
C GLU A 518 -23.13 -3.71 -7.68
N LYS A 519 -23.29 -3.89 -9.00
CA LYS A 519 -23.80 -2.87 -9.91
C LYS A 519 -25.21 -2.40 -9.52
N LEU A 520 -26.12 -3.33 -9.26
CA LEU A 520 -27.47 -3.00 -8.82
C LEU A 520 -27.48 -2.24 -7.49
N PHE A 521 -26.71 -2.70 -6.54
CA PHE A 521 -26.62 -2.08 -5.22
C PHE A 521 -26.01 -0.67 -5.33
N PHE A 522 -24.98 -0.49 -6.15
CA PHE A 522 -24.43 0.82 -6.43
C PHE A 522 -25.46 1.77 -7.04
N LYS A 523 -26.17 1.33 -8.09
CA LYS A 523 -27.24 2.12 -8.72
C LYS A 523 -28.33 2.52 -7.70
N PHE A 524 -28.77 1.57 -6.88
CA PHE A 524 -29.79 1.84 -5.85
C PHE A 524 -29.29 2.87 -4.83
N ARG A 525 -28.08 2.72 -4.33
CA ARG A 525 -27.48 3.63 -3.33
C ARG A 525 -27.23 5.05 -3.87
N THR A 526 -26.97 5.19 -5.15
CA THR A 526 -26.64 6.47 -5.80
C THR A 526 -27.85 7.14 -6.48
N MET A 527 -28.93 6.40 -6.78
CA MET A 527 -30.08 6.87 -7.52
C MET A 527 -30.79 8.09 -6.87
N PHE A 528 -30.88 8.12 -5.57
CA PHE A 528 -31.51 9.22 -4.82
C PHE A 528 -30.61 10.44 -4.59
N TYR A 529 -29.33 10.35 -4.97
CA TYR A 529 -28.37 11.44 -4.78
C TYR A 529 -28.21 12.34 -6.01
N ARG A 530 -28.58 11.84 -7.21
CA ARG A 530 -28.55 12.63 -8.45
C ARG A 530 -29.46 13.87 -8.42
N SER A 531 -30.46 13.91 -7.52
CA SER A 531 -31.38 15.02 -7.37
C SER A 531 -30.90 16.18 -6.49
N LYS A 532 -29.71 16.09 -5.88
CA LYS A 532 -29.14 17.16 -5.02
C LYS A 532 -27.86 17.79 -5.56
N ILE A 533 -27.43 17.41 -6.77
CA ILE A 533 -26.29 18.00 -7.45
C ILE A 533 -26.83 18.74 -8.68
N ILE A 534 -27.48 19.85 -8.44
CA ILE A 534 -27.69 20.95 -9.39
C ILE A 534 -27.03 22.19 -8.80
#